data_082c083f32665961e9a668953cb74d64
#
_entry.id   082c083f32665961e9a668953cb74d64
#
_cell.length_a   1.000
_cell.length_b   1.000
_cell.length_c   1.000
_cell.angle_alpha   90.00
_cell.angle_beta   90.00
_cell.angle_gamma   90.00
#
_symmetry.space_group_name_H-M   'P 1'
#
loop_
_entity.id
_entity.type
_entity.pdbx_description
1 polymer ?
#
loop_
_entity_poly.entity_id
_entity_poly.type
_entity_poly.pdbx_seq_one_letter_code
_entity_poly.pdbx_strand_id
1 'polypeptide(L)'
;MTIRVCEAMNAPVGRLSDRTVCEANGGVLPRQVLIDADGCPVVDLTLQIAKQFDVPVIILCDTSHQIEREGAQTLVFDKGADSVDFALVNRVKPGDVVVTQDYGLASMCLAKCARVLNQNGLEYTADNIDALMLRRYENKKLLRAGKHPKGSPKRTKEQDVAFSTHFKAVLEASRRLML
;
A
#
# COMPACT_ATOMS: atom_id res chain seq x y z
N MET A 1 -45.18 33.12 -6.76
CA MET A 1 -44.21 32.40 -5.91
C MET A 1 -43.37 31.56 -6.86
N THR A 2 -42.25 32.12 -7.31
CA THR A 2 -41.47 31.64 -8.43
C THR A 2 -40.21 30.94 -7.88
N ILE A 3 -40.12 29.63 -8.07
CA ILE A 3 -38.96 28.83 -7.66
C ILE A 3 -37.91 28.96 -8.76
N ARG A 4 -36.79 29.61 -8.44
CA ARG A 4 -35.60 29.63 -9.31
C ARG A 4 -34.86 28.29 -9.16
N VAL A 5 -34.79 27.57 -10.26
CA VAL A 5 -33.90 26.41 -10.42
C VAL A 5 -32.47 26.96 -10.63
N CYS A 6 -31.56 26.65 -9.73
CA CYS A 6 -30.14 26.91 -9.93
C CYS A 6 -29.60 25.91 -10.96
N GLU A 7 -29.25 26.40 -12.13
CA GLU A 7 -28.40 25.73 -13.10
C GLU A 7 -27.00 25.56 -12.49
N ALA A 8 -26.64 24.32 -12.18
CA ALA A 8 -25.29 23.95 -11.83
C ALA A 8 -24.44 23.98 -13.12
N MET A 9 -23.60 24.99 -13.20
CA MET A 9 -22.64 25.20 -14.28
C MET A 9 -21.70 23.99 -14.38
N ASN A 10 -21.69 23.39 -15.55
CA ASN A 10 -20.81 22.33 -16.00
C ASN A 10 -19.38 22.91 -16.13
N ALA A 11 -18.59 22.83 -15.08
CA ALA A 11 -17.17 23.16 -15.12
C ALA A 11 -16.41 22.00 -15.75
N PRO A 12 -15.53 22.23 -16.74
CA PRO A 12 -14.71 21.18 -17.30
C PRO A 12 -13.79 20.64 -16.19
N VAL A 13 -13.84 19.34 -15.96
CA VAL A 13 -12.89 18.63 -15.10
C VAL A 13 -11.52 18.74 -15.77
N GLY A 14 -10.79 19.80 -15.42
CA GLY A 14 -9.39 19.93 -15.80
C GLY A 14 -8.61 18.77 -15.19
N ARG A 15 -7.94 17.99 -16.03
CA ARG A 15 -6.89 17.07 -15.60
C ARG A 15 -5.75 17.88 -14.99
N LEU A 16 -5.87 18.25 -13.70
CA LEU A 16 -4.67 18.49 -12.93
C LEU A 16 -3.99 17.13 -12.82
N SER A 17 -2.78 17.05 -13.32
CA SER A 17 -2.01 15.83 -13.24
C SER A 17 -1.85 15.46 -11.77
N ASP A 18 -2.34 14.27 -11.36
CA ASP A 18 -2.25 13.73 -10.00
C ASP A 18 -0.81 13.72 -9.44
N ARG A 19 0.19 13.80 -10.32
CA ARG A 19 1.62 13.95 -9.99
C ARG A 19 1.91 15.19 -9.13
N THR A 20 1.31 16.35 -9.45
CA THR A 20 1.64 17.62 -8.78
C THR A 20 1.19 17.63 -7.31
N VAL A 21 0.12 16.93 -6.98
CA VAL A 21 -0.40 16.87 -5.61
C VAL A 21 0.44 15.94 -4.72
N CYS A 22 0.94 14.84 -5.27
CA CYS A 22 1.78 13.90 -4.53
C CYS A 22 3.22 14.40 -4.37
N GLU A 23 3.76 15.13 -5.35
CA GLU A 23 5.08 15.76 -5.28
C GLU A 23 5.15 16.89 -4.25
N ALA A 24 4.08 17.63 -4.05
CA ALA A 24 4.00 18.67 -3.02
C ALA A 24 4.05 18.10 -1.58
N ASN A 25 3.78 16.81 -1.39
CA ASN A 25 3.83 16.14 -0.09
C ASN A 25 5.17 15.44 0.19
N GLY A 26 6.19 15.66 -0.62
CA GLY A 26 7.51 15.04 -0.55
C GLY A 26 8.34 15.32 0.71
N GLY A 27 7.74 15.88 1.76
CA GLY A 27 8.44 16.26 2.97
C GLY A 27 7.76 15.85 4.29
N VAL A 28 6.75 15.00 4.25
CA VAL A 28 6.06 14.56 5.47
C VAL A 28 6.64 13.22 5.92
N LEU A 29 7.14 13.16 7.17
CA LEU A 29 7.45 11.88 7.82
C LEU A 29 6.23 10.96 7.70
N PRO A 30 6.43 9.65 7.41
CA PRO A 30 5.33 8.72 7.48
C PRO A 30 4.73 8.80 8.89
N ARG A 31 3.45 9.12 8.95
CA ARG A 31 2.74 9.19 10.22
C ARG A 31 2.56 7.81 10.80
N GLN A 32 2.48 6.81 9.94
CA GLN A 32 2.29 5.41 10.30
C GLN A 32 2.68 4.49 9.14
N VAL A 33 2.93 3.25 9.47
CA VAL A 33 3.06 2.14 8.52
C VAL A 33 1.80 1.28 8.63
N LEU A 34 1.14 1.01 7.52
CA LEU A 34 0.00 0.09 7.48
C LEU A 34 0.43 -1.20 6.77
N ILE A 35 0.11 -2.34 7.37
CA ILE A 35 0.44 -3.65 6.82
C ILE A 35 -0.87 -4.38 6.50
N ASP A 36 -1.05 -4.73 5.23
CA ASP A 36 -2.00 -5.74 4.80
C ASP A 36 -1.37 -7.10 5.14
N ALA A 37 -1.86 -7.70 6.24
CA ALA A 37 -1.19 -8.84 6.85
C ALA A 37 -1.59 -10.18 6.26
N ASP A 38 -2.60 -10.23 5.39
CA ASP A 38 -3.07 -11.48 4.80
C ASP A 38 -1.99 -12.10 3.90
N GLY A 39 -1.32 -13.12 4.45
CA GLY A 39 -0.19 -13.77 3.79
C GLY A 39 1.09 -12.95 3.69
N CYS A 40 1.22 -11.85 4.43
CA CYS A 40 2.41 -11.00 4.42
C CYS A 40 3.58 -11.63 5.21
N PRO A 41 4.68 -12.02 4.57
CA PRO A 41 5.79 -12.70 5.25
C PRO A 41 6.75 -11.75 5.96
N VAL A 42 6.54 -10.42 5.87
CA VAL A 42 7.47 -9.40 6.39
C VAL A 42 6.89 -8.58 7.54
N VAL A 43 5.83 -9.04 8.18
CA VAL A 43 5.21 -8.33 9.30
C VAL A 43 6.23 -8.07 10.40
N ASP A 44 6.91 -9.10 10.90
CA ASP A 44 7.88 -8.98 12.00
C ASP A 44 9.08 -8.11 11.60
N LEU A 45 9.54 -8.24 10.36
CA LEU A 45 10.66 -7.44 9.84
C LEU A 45 10.27 -5.96 9.70
N THR A 46 9.05 -5.69 9.26
CA THR A 46 8.51 -4.31 9.18
C THR A 46 8.43 -3.67 10.54
N LEU A 47 7.93 -4.40 11.55
CA LEU A 47 7.87 -3.93 12.94
C LEU A 47 9.25 -3.60 13.50
N GLN A 48 10.19 -4.51 13.31
CA GLN A 48 11.57 -4.34 13.81
C GLN A 48 12.23 -3.09 13.21
N ILE A 49 12.01 -2.83 11.93
CA ILE A 49 12.57 -1.66 11.26
C ILE A 49 11.82 -0.39 11.67
N ALA A 50 10.49 -0.38 11.63
CA ALA A 50 9.69 0.79 11.98
C ALA A 50 9.97 1.29 13.41
N LYS A 51 10.23 0.37 14.36
CA LYS A 51 10.66 0.69 15.74
C LYS A 51 11.96 1.48 15.77
N GLN A 52 12.90 1.25 14.85
CA GLN A 52 14.18 2.00 14.78
C GLN A 52 13.99 3.46 14.35
N PHE A 53 12.86 3.76 13.72
CA PHE A 53 12.50 5.08 13.22
C PHE A 53 11.41 5.77 14.04
N ASP A 54 10.94 5.14 15.13
CA ASP A 54 9.83 5.61 15.97
C ASP A 54 8.52 5.82 15.17
N VAL A 55 8.28 5.01 14.13
CA VAL A 55 7.08 5.08 13.31
C VAL A 55 6.07 4.03 13.79
N PRO A 56 4.84 4.43 14.15
CA PRO A 56 3.81 3.50 14.58
C PRO A 56 3.37 2.58 13.45
N VAL A 57 3.07 1.33 13.80
CA VAL A 57 2.63 0.30 12.85
C VAL A 57 1.21 -0.14 13.17
N ILE A 58 0.38 -0.22 12.13
CA ILE A 58 -0.97 -0.78 12.17
C ILE A 58 -1.00 -2.01 11.29
N ILE A 59 -1.38 -3.14 11.88
CA ILE A 59 -1.59 -4.41 11.19
C ILE A 59 -3.09 -4.53 10.91
N LEU A 60 -3.46 -4.77 9.66
CA LEU A 60 -4.84 -5.07 9.28
C LEU A 60 -4.90 -6.52 8.78
N CYS A 61 -5.83 -7.29 9.31
CA CYS A 61 -6.02 -8.69 8.94
C CYS A 61 -7.49 -9.08 9.05
N ASP A 62 -7.84 -10.22 8.42
CA ASP A 62 -9.14 -10.82 8.61
C ASP A 62 -9.18 -11.75 9.83
N THR A 63 -10.37 -12.22 10.20
CA THR A 63 -10.58 -13.16 11.32
C THR A 63 -9.93 -14.52 11.10
N SER A 64 -9.50 -14.86 9.87
CA SER A 64 -8.80 -16.12 9.56
C SER A 64 -7.31 -16.06 9.85
N HIS A 65 -6.74 -14.85 9.91
CA HIS A 65 -5.30 -14.61 10.04
C HIS A 65 -5.01 -13.61 11.15
N GLN A 66 -5.59 -13.83 12.34
CA GLN A 66 -5.34 -12.96 13.49
C GLN A 66 -3.85 -12.96 13.85
N ILE A 67 -3.24 -11.79 13.72
CA ILE A 67 -1.82 -11.57 14.02
C ILE A 67 -1.74 -10.48 15.09
N GLU A 68 -1.38 -10.85 16.31
CA GLU A 68 -1.06 -9.88 17.36
C GLU A 68 0.45 -9.78 17.52
N ARG A 69 0.97 -8.56 17.54
CA ARG A 69 2.40 -8.30 17.73
C ARG A 69 2.59 -7.15 18.71
N GLU A 70 3.53 -7.34 19.62
CA GLU A 70 3.94 -6.29 20.53
C GLU A 70 4.52 -5.09 19.75
N GLY A 71 4.10 -3.88 20.10
CA GLY A 71 4.55 -2.65 19.45
C GLY A 71 3.77 -2.28 18.18
N ALA A 72 2.70 -3.01 17.86
CA ALA A 72 1.78 -2.66 16.78
C ALA A 72 0.32 -2.64 17.25
N GLN A 73 -0.50 -1.83 16.60
CA GLN A 73 -1.93 -1.91 16.73
C GLN A 73 -2.47 -2.90 15.68
N THR A 74 -3.13 -3.97 16.13
CA THR A 74 -3.81 -4.89 15.22
C THR A 74 -5.29 -4.57 15.12
N LEU A 75 -5.79 -4.52 13.90
CA LEU A 75 -7.18 -4.33 13.57
C LEU A 75 -7.68 -5.56 12.81
N VAL A 76 -8.63 -6.25 13.40
CA VAL A 76 -9.22 -7.47 12.83
C VAL A 76 -10.58 -7.13 12.24
N PHE A 77 -10.81 -7.56 11.01
CA PHE A 77 -12.06 -7.35 10.29
C PHE A 77 -12.75 -8.68 9.99
N ASP A 78 -14.07 -8.63 9.91
CA ASP A 78 -14.84 -9.81 9.53
C ASP A 78 -14.47 -10.26 8.11
N LYS A 79 -14.51 -11.58 7.92
CA LYS A 79 -14.24 -12.20 6.64
C LYS A 79 -15.25 -11.76 5.59
N GLY A 80 -14.86 -10.87 4.72
CA GLY A 80 -15.66 -10.37 3.60
C GLY A 80 -14.76 -10.01 2.44
N ALA A 81 -15.31 -10.08 1.21
CA ALA A 81 -14.56 -9.64 0.05
C ALA A 81 -14.13 -8.18 0.24
N ASP A 82 -12.81 -7.95 0.17
CA ASP A 82 -12.17 -6.63 0.21
C ASP A 82 -12.42 -5.79 1.49
N SER A 83 -12.92 -6.39 2.59
CA SER A 83 -13.23 -5.66 3.84
C SER A 83 -11.96 -5.06 4.47
N VAL A 84 -10.86 -5.80 4.48
CA VAL A 84 -9.54 -5.36 4.96
C VAL A 84 -8.99 -4.26 4.05
N ASP A 85 -9.08 -4.43 2.72
CA ASP A 85 -8.61 -3.47 1.72
C ASP A 85 -9.30 -2.12 1.87
N PHE A 86 -10.63 -2.11 1.94
CA PHE A 86 -11.39 -0.86 2.15
C PHE A 86 -11.08 -0.21 3.50
N ALA A 87 -10.93 -0.99 4.56
CA ALA A 87 -10.56 -0.47 5.86
C ALA A 87 -9.17 0.17 5.85
N LEU A 88 -8.20 -0.45 5.16
CA LEU A 88 -6.86 0.05 4.99
C LEU A 88 -6.87 1.34 4.17
N VAL A 89 -7.50 1.34 3.00
CA VAL A 89 -7.59 2.53 2.12
C VAL A 89 -8.24 3.71 2.86
N ASN A 90 -9.29 3.48 3.65
CA ASN A 90 -9.95 4.54 4.41
C ASN A 90 -9.06 5.14 5.50
N ARG A 91 -8.07 4.39 5.99
CA ARG A 91 -7.14 4.83 7.02
C ARG A 91 -5.93 5.57 6.46
N VAL A 92 -5.50 5.20 5.26
CA VAL A 92 -4.32 5.76 4.60
C VAL A 92 -4.45 7.27 4.44
N LYS A 93 -3.39 7.97 4.79
CA LYS A 93 -3.21 9.41 4.61
C LYS A 93 -1.99 9.69 3.73
N PRO A 94 -1.92 10.86 3.11
CA PRO A 94 -0.74 11.26 2.34
C PRO A 94 0.55 11.15 3.17
N GLY A 95 1.55 10.52 2.59
CA GLY A 95 2.86 10.28 3.23
C GLY A 95 2.94 9.02 4.10
N ASP A 96 1.83 8.33 4.39
CA ASP A 96 1.88 7.02 5.05
C ASP A 96 2.60 5.99 4.17
N VAL A 97 3.17 4.96 4.82
CA VAL A 97 3.77 3.83 4.12
C VAL A 97 2.86 2.62 4.24
N VAL A 98 2.63 1.94 3.12
CA VAL A 98 1.80 0.73 3.06
C VAL A 98 2.64 -0.44 2.59
N VAL A 99 2.49 -1.59 3.23
CA VAL A 99 3.09 -2.86 2.81
C VAL A 99 1.98 -3.81 2.39
N THR A 100 1.89 -4.14 1.10
CA THR A 100 0.90 -5.06 0.56
C THR A 100 1.42 -5.84 -0.64
N GLN A 101 0.86 -7.01 -0.89
CA GLN A 101 1.08 -7.82 -2.09
C GLN A 101 -0.02 -7.62 -3.14
N ASP A 102 -1.11 -6.97 -2.79
CA ASP A 102 -2.22 -6.73 -3.70
C ASP A 102 -2.01 -5.46 -4.52
N TYR A 103 -1.97 -5.61 -5.86
CA TYR A 103 -1.79 -4.50 -6.79
C TYR A 103 -2.99 -3.55 -6.83
N GLY A 104 -4.20 -4.08 -6.60
CA GLY A 104 -5.42 -3.28 -6.55
C GLY A 104 -5.42 -2.36 -5.34
N LEU A 105 -5.12 -2.92 -4.16
CA LEU A 105 -4.95 -2.16 -2.93
C LEU A 105 -3.80 -1.14 -3.06
N ALA A 106 -2.67 -1.55 -3.66
CA ALA A 106 -1.54 -0.67 -3.91
C ALA A 106 -1.95 0.54 -4.77
N SER A 107 -2.68 0.33 -5.85
CA SER A 107 -3.19 1.40 -6.73
C SER A 107 -4.08 2.39 -5.97
N MET A 108 -4.99 1.90 -5.13
CA MET A 108 -5.85 2.76 -4.31
C MET A 108 -5.06 3.58 -3.28
N CYS A 109 -4.02 3.00 -2.68
CA CYS A 109 -3.16 3.69 -1.72
C CYS A 109 -2.28 4.75 -2.41
N LEU A 110 -1.77 4.47 -3.61
CA LEU A 110 -1.04 5.43 -4.42
C LEU A 110 -1.90 6.66 -4.78
N ALA A 111 -3.17 6.45 -5.12
CA ALA A 111 -4.11 7.54 -5.38
C ALA A 111 -4.34 8.45 -4.16
N LYS A 112 -4.04 7.97 -2.95
CA LYS A 112 -4.05 8.75 -1.70
C LYS A 112 -2.68 9.33 -1.33
N CYS A 113 -1.72 9.30 -2.25
CA CYS A 113 -0.36 9.80 -2.04
C CYS A 113 0.39 9.08 -0.89
N ALA A 114 0.10 7.82 -0.66
CA ALA A 114 0.90 6.95 0.18
C ALA A 114 2.08 6.36 -0.60
N ARG A 115 3.14 6.01 0.10
CA ARG A 115 4.22 5.19 -0.45
C ARG A 115 3.88 3.72 -0.23
N VAL A 116 3.98 2.91 -1.27
CA VAL A 116 3.54 1.52 -1.20
C VAL A 116 4.66 0.57 -1.62
N LEU A 117 4.96 -0.42 -0.77
CA LEU A 117 5.97 -1.44 -1.03
C LEU A 117 5.35 -2.83 -1.04
N ASN A 118 5.94 -3.73 -1.83
CA ASN A 118 5.64 -5.14 -1.71
C ASN A 118 6.59 -5.83 -0.70
N GLN A 119 6.34 -7.10 -0.42
CA GLN A 119 7.13 -7.93 0.49
C GLN A 119 8.60 -8.13 0.06
N ASN A 120 8.98 -7.79 -1.15
CA ASN A 120 10.36 -7.90 -1.66
C ASN A 120 11.07 -6.55 -1.72
N GLY A 121 10.42 -5.47 -1.25
CA GLY A 121 10.98 -4.13 -1.26
C GLY A 121 10.78 -3.37 -2.57
N LEU A 122 10.05 -3.93 -3.56
CA LEU A 122 9.67 -3.17 -4.73
C LEU A 122 8.69 -2.07 -4.34
N GLU A 123 9.01 -0.83 -4.59
CA GLU A 123 8.10 0.29 -4.43
C GLU A 123 7.17 0.38 -5.63
N TYR A 124 5.86 0.39 -5.36
CA TYR A 124 4.85 0.68 -6.36
C TYR A 124 4.81 2.19 -6.62
N THR A 125 4.73 2.55 -7.88
CA THR A 125 4.65 3.95 -8.32
C THR A 125 3.58 4.08 -9.40
N ALA A 126 3.14 5.31 -9.69
CA ALA A 126 2.22 5.58 -10.79
C ALA A 126 2.78 5.08 -12.15
N ASP A 127 4.11 5.05 -12.30
CA ASP A 127 4.74 4.63 -13.55
C ASP A 127 4.80 3.11 -13.72
N ASN A 128 4.82 2.32 -12.63
CA ASN A 128 4.97 0.87 -12.72
C ASN A 128 3.70 0.06 -12.40
N ILE A 129 2.73 0.64 -11.70
CA ILE A 129 1.58 -0.10 -11.19
C ILE A 129 0.71 -0.69 -12.30
N ASP A 130 0.46 0.05 -13.37
CA ASP A 130 -0.37 -0.41 -14.48
C ASP A 130 0.27 -1.59 -15.21
N ALA A 131 1.58 -1.55 -15.46
CA ALA A 131 2.31 -2.64 -16.07
C ALA A 131 2.30 -3.90 -15.21
N LEU A 132 2.40 -3.74 -13.87
CA LEU A 132 2.33 -4.84 -12.91
C LEU A 132 0.93 -5.46 -12.86
N MET A 133 -0.12 -4.66 -12.88
CA MET A 133 -1.51 -5.12 -12.94
C MET A 133 -1.79 -5.88 -14.24
N LEU A 134 -1.34 -5.37 -15.37
CA LEU A 134 -1.48 -6.04 -16.67
C LEU A 134 -0.78 -7.41 -16.65
N ARG A 135 0.46 -7.47 -16.18
CA ARG A 135 1.22 -8.72 -16.07
C ARG A 135 0.51 -9.75 -15.17
N ARG A 136 -0.10 -9.31 -14.06
CA ARG A 136 -0.91 -10.19 -13.20
C ARG A 136 -2.12 -10.74 -13.94
N TYR A 137 -2.82 -9.88 -14.68
CA TYR A 137 -3.97 -10.28 -15.49
C TYR A 137 -3.59 -11.33 -16.53
N GLU A 138 -2.50 -11.12 -17.26
CA GLU A 138 -1.99 -12.06 -18.27
C GLU A 138 -1.61 -13.41 -17.63
N ASN A 139 -0.89 -13.40 -16.51
CA ASN A 139 -0.55 -14.61 -15.77
C ASN A 139 -1.79 -15.37 -15.31
N LYS A 140 -2.83 -14.68 -14.81
CA LYS A 140 -4.10 -15.29 -14.41
C LYS A 140 -4.82 -15.92 -15.58
N LYS A 141 -4.75 -15.31 -16.78
CA LYS A 141 -5.31 -15.85 -18.03
C LYS A 141 -4.58 -17.12 -18.46
N LEU A 142 -3.24 -17.16 -18.36
CA LEU A 142 -2.42 -18.34 -18.66
C LEU A 142 -2.73 -19.51 -17.70
N LEU A 143 -2.89 -19.21 -16.41
CA LEU A 143 -3.30 -20.21 -15.41
C LEU A 143 -4.65 -20.85 -15.74
N ARG A 144 -5.65 -20.02 -16.11
CA ARG A 144 -6.98 -20.52 -16.52
C ARG A 144 -6.93 -21.35 -17.79
N ALA A 145 -5.93 -21.14 -18.65
CA ALA A 145 -5.67 -21.95 -19.84
C ALA A 145 -4.90 -23.25 -19.56
N GLY A 146 -4.81 -23.68 -18.28
CA GLY A 146 -4.17 -24.92 -17.86
C GLY A 146 -2.64 -24.89 -17.82
N LYS A 147 -2.02 -23.73 -18.00
CA LYS A 147 -0.58 -23.56 -17.85
C LYS A 147 -0.28 -23.21 -16.37
N HIS A 148 0.05 -24.23 -15.59
CA HIS A 148 0.43 -24.04 -14.19
C HIS A 148 1.92 -23.68 -14.11
N PRO A 149 2.31 -22.48 -13.68
CA PRO A 149 3.68 -22.18 -13.30
C PRO A 149 4.04 -23.06 -12.08
N LYS A 150 5.31 -23.40 -11.96
CA LYS A 150 5.82 -24.04 -10.74
C LYS A 150 5.41 -23.17 -9.55
N GLY A 151 4.99 -23.81 -8.45
CA GLY A 151 4.58 -23.12 -7.23
C GLY A 151 5.61 -22.05 -6.81
N SER A 152 5.15 -21.02 -6.14
CA SER A 152 6.03 -19.94 -5.68
C SER A 152 7.18 -20.52 -4.85
N PRO A 153 8.43 -20.17 -5.17
CA PRO A 153 9.57 -20.63 -4.38
C PRO A 153 9.45 -20.12 -2.94
N LYS A 154 10.03 -20.85 -2.02
CA LYS A 154 10.12 -20.39 -0.63
C LYS A 154 10.87 -19.05 -0.58
N ARG A 155 10.45 -18.17 0.32
CA ARG A 155 11.10 -16.89 0.57
C ARG A 155 12.56 -17.08 0.97
N THR A 156 13.45 -16.23 0.45
CA THR A 156 14.89 -16.33 0.69
C THR A 156 15.36 -15.17 1.58
N LYS A 157 16.55 -15.35 2.20
CA LYS A 157 17.17 -14.29 3.02
C LYS A 157 17.53 -13.04 2.20
N GLU A 158 17.87 -13.23 0.93
CA GLU A 158 18.16 -12.12 0.02
C GLU A 158 16.94 -11.23 -0.20
N GLN A 159 15.74 -11.82 -0.24
CA GLN A 159 14.48 -11.07 -0.33
C GLN A 159 14.21 -10.28 0.96
N ASP A 160 14.56 -10.83 2.13
CA ASP A 160 14.45 -10.11 3.41
C ASP A 160 15.42 -8.93 3.47
N VAL A 161 16.65 -9.12 3.00
CA VAL A 161 17.65 -8.03 2.90
C VAL A 161 17.18 -6.95 1.94
N ALA A 162 16.70 -7.33 0.76
CA ALA A 162 16.18 -6.38 -0.23
C ALA A 162 15.02 -5.56 0.34
N PHE A 163 14.03 -6.22 0.96
CA PHE A 163 12.93 -5.53 1.63
C PHE A 163 13.43 -4.56 2.70
N SER A 164 14.32 -5.04 3.59
CA SER A 164 14.85 -4.22 4.69
C SER A 164 15.58 -2.98 4.19
N THR A 165 16.38 -3.13 3.15
CA THR A 165 17.16 -2.03 2.55
C THR A 165 16.24 -0.96 1.96
N HIS A 166 15.27 -1.38 1.14
CA HIS A 166 14.34 -0.45 0.51
C HIS A 166 13.39 0.20 1.51
N PHE A 167 12.86 -0.58 2.46
CA PHE A 167 11.95 -0.05 3.48
C PHE A 167 12.64 0.98 4.37
N LYS A 168 13.89 0.74 4.80
CA LYS A 168 14.70 1.74 5.50
C LYS A 168 14.91 3.00 4.68
N ALA A 169 15.27 2.86 3.40
CA ALA A 169 15.46 4.01 2.52
C ALA A 169 14.18 4.86 2.37
N VAL A 170 13.00 4.20 2.34
CA VAL A 170 11.70 4.89 2.32
C VAL A 170 11.48 5.70 3.58
N LEU A 171 11.75 5.13 4.76
CA LEU A 171 11.60 5.82 6.04
C LEU A 171 12.63 6.95 6.22
N GLU A 172 13.88 6.73 5.80
CA GLU A 172 14.95 7.74 5.85
C GLU A 172 14.67 8.93 4.92
N ALA A 173 14.21 8.67 3.69
CA ALA A 173 13.88 9.73 2.74
C ALA A 173 12.80 10.66 3.31
N SER A 174 11.81 10.09 3.98
CA SER A 174 10.76 10.86 4.65
C SER A 174 11.29 11.70 5.82
N ARG A 175 12.37 11.27 6.49
CA ARG A 175 12.98 11.99 7.63
C ARG A 175 13.87 13.17 7.20
N ARG A 176 14.58 13.05 6.08
CA ARG A 176 15.54 14.08 5.60
C ARG A 176 14.88 15.39 5.18
N LEU A 177 13.61 15.39 4.90
CA LEU A 177 12.88 16.57 4.43
C LEU A 177 12.41 17.49 5.58
N MET A 178 12.75 17.15 6.83
CA MET A 178 12.42 17.96 8.03
C MET A 178 13.65 18.69 8.63
N LEU A 179 14.83 18.53 8.05
CA LEU A 179 16.06 19.25 8.47
C LEU A 179 16.40 20.35 7.44
#